data_ce67c2d0309d5343c1dd58627fd3eceb
#
_entry.id   ce67c2d0309d5343c1dd58627fd3eceb
#
_cell.length_a   1.000
_cell.length_b   1.000
_cell.length_c   1.000
_cell.angle_alpha   90.00
_cell.angle_beta   90.00
_cell.angle_gamma   90.00
#
_symmetry.space_group_name_H-M   'P 1'
#
loop_
_entity.id
_entity.type
_entity.pdbx_description
1 polymer ?
#
loop_
_entity_poly.entity_id
_entity_poly.type
_entity_poly.pdbx_seq_one_letter_code
_entity_poly.pdbx_strand_id
1 'polypeptide(L)'
;MNFESCILNFHYLCIMIQANDIHKSFGSLEVLKGVSLSVKPSEVVSIVGPSGAGKTTLLQILGTLSKPDSGSLAIDGKQINALDDNALSDFRNQRIGFVFQFHHLLPEFTALENVMIPALIARRNRQEAEREALALLKMMELADRTTHKPSALSGGEQQRVAIARALINRPALLLADEPSGNLDSKNRDEIHSLFFRLREELGQTTIIVTHDEGLASMADRKIIMRDGEII
;
A
#
# COMPACT_ATOMS: atom_id res chain seq x y z
N MET A 1 -11.53 12.83 35.16
CA MET A 1 -11.00 12.21 33.93
C MET A 1 -10.66 10.78 34.29
N ASN A 2 -11.45 9.78 33.84
CA ASN A 2 -11.34 8.40 34.31
C ASN A 2 -10.12 7.71 33.66
N PHE A 3 -9.41 6.93 34.46
CA PHE A 3 -8.23 6.15 34.06
C PHE A 3 -8.50 5.20 32.87
N GLU A 4 -9.73 4.71 32.74
CA GLU A 4 -10.18 3.88 31.58
C GLU A 4 -10.25 4.66 30.27
N SER A 5 -10.60 5.94 30.28
CA SER A 5 -10.59 6.79 29.07
C SER A 5 -9.17 7.10 28.60
N CYS A 6 -8.19 7.09 29.50
CA CYS A 6 -6.78 7.30 29.15
C CYS A 6 -6.18 6.05 28.51
N ILE A 7 -6.54 4.87 29.01
CA ILE A 7 -6.08 3.57 28.45
C ILE A 7 -6.70 3.31 27.07
N LEU A 8 -7.98 3.62 26.88
CA LEU A 8 -8.65 3.52 25.59
C LEU A 8 -8.01 4.46 24.55
N ASN A 9 -7.70 5.71 24.91
CA ASN A 9 -7.00 6.62 24.01
C ASN A 9 -5.55 6.18 23.68
N PHE A 10 -4.84 5.54 24.61
CA PHE A 10 -3.50 5.01 24.36
C PHE A 10 -3.52 3.79 23.42
N HIS A 11 -4.58 2.96 23.45
CA HIS A 11 -4.75 1.84 22.55
C HIS A 11 -5.06 2.31 21.10
N TYR A 12 -5.84 3.39 20.94
CA TYR A 12 -6.11 4.00 19.64
C TYR A 12 -4.89 4.68 19.00
N LEU A 13 -3.93 5.14 19.79
CA LEU A 13 -2.68 5.76 19.32
C LEU A 13 -1.66 4.76 18.74
N CYS A 14 -1.91 3.45 18.86
CA CYS A 14 -1.01 2.39 18.38
C CYS A 14 -1.62 1.55 17.24
N ILE A 15 -2.67 2.01 16.57
CA ILE A 15 -3.28 1.29 15.45
C ILE A 15 -3.17 2.15 14.19
N MET A 16 -2.50 1.60 13.15
CA MET A 16 -2.38 2.25 11.85
C MET A 16 -3.66 2.11 11.02
N ILE A 17 -4.26 0.91 11.02
CA ILE A 17 -5.52 0.61 10.33
C ILE A 17 -6.48 -0.03 11.31
N GLN A 18 -7.71 0.46 11.34
CA GLN A 18 -8.84 -0.16 12.01
C GLN A 18 -10.00 -0.25 11.02
N ALA A 19 -10.28 -1.44 10.53
CA ALA A 19 -11.46 -1.76 9.72
C ALA A 19 -12.41 -2.61 10.56
N ASN A 20 -13.68 -2.22 10.63
CA ASN A 20 -14.69 -2.95 11.40
C ASN A 20 -15.91 -3.22 10.52
N ASP A 21 -16.29 -4.48 10.45
CA ASP A 21 -17.51 -4.97 9.82
C ASP A 21 -17.70 -4.47 8.40
N ILE A 22 -16.64 -4.58 7.59
CA ILE A 22 -16.62 -4.09 6.20
C ILE A 22 -17.41 -5.04 5.30
N HIS A 23 -18.47 -4.52 4.69
CA HIS A 23 -19.25 -5.20 3.66
C HIS A 23 -19.07 -4.55 2.30
N LYS A 24 -19.06 -5.35 1.24
CA LYS A 24 -19.00 -4.86 -0.14
C LYS A 24 -19.69 -5.84 -1.09
N SER A 25 -20.59 -5.28 -1.92
CA SER A 25 -21.30 -6.02 -2.95
C SER A 25 -21.11 -5.37 -4.32
N PHE A 26 -21.17 -6.16 -5.37
CA PHE A 26 -21.24 -5.73 -6.76
C PHE A 26 -22.48 -6.38 -7.40
N GLY A 27 -23.54 -5.59 -7.57
CA GLY A 27 -24.85 -6.11 -7.93
C GLY A 27 -25.40 -7.07 -6.87
N SER A 28 -25.69 -8.30 -7.25
CA SER A 28 -26.17 -9.34 -6.31
C SER A 28 -25.07 -10.14 -5.63
N LEU A 29 -23.80 -9.93 -6.00
CA LEU A 29 -22.67 -10.67 -5.45
C LEU A 29 -22.09 -9.91 -4.25
N GLU A 30 -22.26 -10.45 -3.05
CA GLU A 30 -21.58 -9.98 -1.85
C GLU A 30 -20.14 -10.52 -1.82
N VAL A 31 -19.15 -9.60 -1.93
CA VAL A 31 -17.73 -9.94 -2.03
C VAL A 31 -17.02 -9.86 -0.68
N LEU A 32 -17.41 -8.92 0.18
CA LEU A 32 -16.93 -8.83 1.57
C LEU A 32 -18.11 -8.92 2.51
N LYS A 33 -17.97 -9.78 3.53
CA LYS A 33 -19.07 -10.21 4.41
C LYS A 33 -18.72 -9.95 5.87
N GLY A 34 -18.57 -8.66 6.24
CA GLY A 34 -18.29 -8.28 7.63
C GLY A 34 -16.81 -8.40 8.02
N VAL A 35 -15.90 -8.04 7.10
CA VAL A 35 -14.46 -8.13 7.33
C VAL A 35 -14.01 -7.14 8.39
N SER A 36 -13.35 -7.64 9.45
CA SER A 36 -12.76 -6.81 10.50
C SER A 36 -11.27 -7.12 10.64
N LEU A 37 -10.43 -6.07 10.65
CA LEU A 37 -9.00 -6.22 10.88
C LEU A 37 -8.39 -4.94 11.48
N SER A 38 -7.28 -5.11 12.18
CA SER A 38 -6.43 -4.01 12.64
C SER A 38 -4.99 -4.25 12.23
N VAL A 39 -4.23 -3.18 11.95
CA VAL A 39 -2.80 -3.24 11.63
C VAL A 39 -2.07 -2.21 12.48
N LYS A 40 -0.94 -2.60 13.06
CA LYS A 40 -0.11 -1.73 13.90
C LYS A 40 0.86 -0.91 13.03
N PRO A 41 1.37 0.23 13.52
CA PRO A 41 2.48 0.93 12.87
C PRO A 41 3.69 0.01 12.70
N SER A 42 4.39 0.16 11.58
CA SER A 42 5.57 -0.63 11.21
C SER A 42 5.34 -2.16 11.12
N GLU A 43 4.09 -2.59 11.01
CA GLU A 43 3.73 -3.99 10.79
C GLU A 43 3.67 -4.31 9.29
N VAL A 44 4.23 -5.44 8.89
CA VAL A 44 4.04 -6.03 7.56
C VAL A 44 3.00 -7.14 7.68
N VAL A 45 1.86 -6.96 7.02
CA VAL A 45 0.76 -7.93 7.04
C VAL A 45 0.58 -8.52 5.64
N SER A 46 0.56 -9.83 5.52
CA SER A 46 0.19 -10.52 4.30
C SER A 46 -1.28 -10.95 4.33
N ILE A 47 -1.99 -10.74 3.22
CA ILE A 47 -3.37 -11.23 3.01
C ILE A 47 -3.31 -12.29 1.91
N VAL A 48 -3.66 -13.51 2.26
CA VAL A 48 -3.65 -14.67 1.35
C VAL A 48 -5.03 -15.30 1.22
N GLY A 49 -5.21 -16.12 0.20
CA GLY A 49 -6.44 -16.85 -0.04
C GLY A 49 -6.66 -17.17 -1.52
N PRO A 50 -7.66 -17.99 -1.87
CA PRO A 50 -7.93 -18.34 -3.26
C PRO A 50 -8.32 -17.13 -4.11
N SER A 51 -8.28 -17.29 -5.43
CA SER A 51 -8.80 -16.27 -6.36
C SER A 51 -10.30 -16.08 -6.07
N GLY A 52 -10.77 -14.83 -6.12
CA GLY A 52 -12.16 -14.49 -5.83
C GLY A 52 -12.50 -14.36 -4.32
N ALA A 53 -11.54 -14.60 -3.40
CA ALA A 53 -11.80 -14.48 -1.95
C ALA A 53 -12.06 -13.05 -1.45
N GLY A 54 -11.97 -12.01 -2.32
CA GLY A 54 -12.21 -10.61 -1.95
C GLY A 54 -10.96 -9.81 -1.57
N LYS A 55 -9.74 -10.39 -1.68
CA LYS A 55 -8.47 -9.75 -1.27
C LYS A 55 -8.22 -8.39 -1.92
N THR A 56 -8.28 -8.32 -3.25
CA THR A 56 -8.10 -7.06 -4.00
C THR A 56 -9.18 -6.04 -3.66
N THR A 57 -10.44 -6.48 -3.48
CA THR A 57 -11.53 -5.61 -3.05
C THR A 57 -11.28 -5.02 -1.66
N LEU A 58 -10.82 -5.84 -0.71
CA LEU A 58 -10.44 -5.37 0.61
C LEU A 58 -9.28 -4.36 0.51
N LEU A 59 -8.22 -4.68 -0.27
CA LEU A 59 -7.09 -3.79 -0.47
C LEU A 59 -7.52 -2.44 -1.08
N GLN A 60 -8.46 -2.44 -2.04
CA GLN A 60 -9.00 -1.22 -2.64
C GLN A 60 -9.79 -0.37 -1.61
N ILE A 61 -10.52 -1.00 -0.69
CA ILE A 61 -11.23 -0.28 0.38
C ILE A 61 -10.24 0.29 1.38
N LEU A 62 -9.26 -0.49 1.85
CA LEU A 62 -8.20 -0.01 2.73
C LEU A 62 -7.40 1.12 2.09
N GLY A 63 -7.23 1.07 0.77
CA GLY A 63 -6.59 2.10 -0.02
C GLY A 63 -7.47 3.27 -0.44
N THR A 64 -8.72 3.31 0.01
CA THR A 64 -9.69 4.38 -0.30
C THR A 64 -9.99 4.54 -1.80
N LEU A 65 -9.71 3.51 -2.61
CA LEU A 65 -10.06 3.47 -4.04
C LEU A 65 -11.51 3.04 -4.26
N SER A 66 -12.09 2.30 -3.32
CA SER A 66 -13.49 1.89 -3.28
C SER A 66 -14.07 2.20 -1.91
N LYS A 67 -15.35 2.63 -1.87
CA LYS A 67 -16.06 2.82 -0.59
C LYS A 67 -16.72 1.50 -0.19
N PRO A 68 -16.68 1.11 1.10
CA PRO A 68 -17.49 -0.01 1.57
C PRO A 68 -18.97 0.34 1.51
N ASP A 69 -19.84 -0.67 1.45
CA ASP A 69 -21.30 -0.46 1.49
C ASP A 69 -21.76 -0.24 2.93
N SER A 70 -21.10 -0.90 3.90
CA SER A 70 -21.27 -0.67 5.34
C SER A 70 -19.98 -0.98 6.10
N GLY A 71 -19.97 -0.68 7.40
CA GLY A 71 -18.81 -0.80 8.26
C GLY A 71 -18.04 0.51 8.42
N SER A 72 -16.91 0.47 9.11
CA SER A 72 -16.09 1.66 9.38
C SER A 72 -14.62 1.41 9.09
N LEU A 73 -13.92 2.45 8.60
CA LEU A 73 -12.49 2.42 8.33
C LEU A 73 -11.83 3.67 8.94
N ALA A 74 -10.83 3.43 9.78
CA ALA A 74 -9.91 4.47 10.25
C ALA A 74 -8.48 4.12 9.84
N ILE A 75 -7.73 5.12 9.37
CA ILE A 75 -6.32 5.01 8.98
C ILE A 75 -5.56 6.15 9.63
N ASP A 76 -4.46 5.83 10.31
CA ASP A 76 -3.61 6.80 11.01
C ASP A 76 -4.44 7.74 11.89
N GLY A 77 -5.36 7.17 12.67
CA GLY A 77 -6.29 7.87 13.56
C GLY A 77 -7.41 8.66 12.87
N LYS A 78 -7.47 8.71 11.54
CA LYS A 78 -8.47 9.47 10.79
C LYS A 78 -9.61 8.57 10.32
N GLN A 79 -10.87 8.97 10.63
CA GLN A 79 -12.08 8.28 10.15
C GLN A 79 -12.27 8.55 8.66
N ILE A 80 -12.11 7.51 7.82
CA ILE A 80 -12.13 7.64 6.37
C ILE A 80 -13.56 7.85 5.85
N ASN A 81 -14.53 7.18 6.44
CA ASN A 81 -15.93 7.30 6.03
C ASN A 81 -16.53 8.72 6.18
N ALA A 82 -15.90 9.56 7.01
CA ALA A 82 -16.36 10.94 7.25
C ALA A 82 -15.79 11.96 6.25
N LEU A 83 -14.86 11.54 5.37
CA LEU A 83 -14.21 12.45 4.41
C LEU A 83 -15.06 12.62 3.15
N ASP A 84 -15.14 13.87 2.66
CA ASP A 84 -15.61 14.15 1.32
C ASP A 84 -14.59 13.68 0.25
N ASP A 85 -14.98 13.71 -1.02
CA ASP A 85 -14.16 13.17 -2.11
C ASP A 85 -12.84 13.93 -2.31
N ASN A 86 -12.81 15.25 -2.04
CA ASN A 86 -11.61 16.07 -2.15
C ASN A 86 -10.63 15.72 -1.01
N ALA A 87 -11.11 15.75 0.24
CA ALA A 87 -10.32 15.39 1.40
C ALA A 87 -9.83 13.93 1.33
N LEU A 88 -10.64 13.02 0.76
CA LEU A 88 -10.27 11.63 0.55
C LEU A 88 -9.15 11.48 -0.51
N SER A 89 -9.22 12.27 -1.59
CA SER A 89 -8.18 12.29 -2.62
C SER A 89 -6.85 12.84 -2.10
N ASP A 90 -6.90 13.93 -1.32
CA ASP A 90 -5.72 14.50 -0.67
C ASP A 90 -5.12 13.53 0.36
N PHE A 91 -5.98 12.89 1.17
CA PHE A 91 -5.54 11.88 2.13
C PHE A 91 -4.86 10.70 1.43
N ARG A 92 -5.47 10.15 0.38
CA ARG A 92 -4.90 9.05 -0.40
C ARG A 92 -3.55 9.43 -0.99
N ASN A 93 -3.43 10.60 -1.62
CA ASN A 93 -2.17 11.05 -2.22
C ASN A 93 -1.04 11.20 -1.19
N GLN A 94 -1.34 11.68 0.02
CA GLN A 94 -0.33 12.00 1.04
C GLN A 94 -0.03 10.84 1.98
N ARG A 95 -1.02 9.96 2.26
CA ARG A 95 -0.92 8.98 3.34
C ARG A 95 -0.87 7.53 2.87
N ILE A 96 -1.18 7.25 1.60
CA ILE A 96 -1.26 5.90 1.06
C ILE A 96 -0.38 5.78 -0.19
N GLY A 97 0.53 4.81 -0.18
CA GLY A 97 1.27 4.38 -1.35
C GLY A 97 0.67 3.11 -1.93
N PHE A 98 0.61 3.00 -3.26
CA PHE A 98 0.15 1.81 -3.95
C PHE A 98 1.22 1.20 -4.82
N VAL A 99 1.36 -0.13 -4.74
CA VAL A 99 2.18 -0.97 -5.60
C VAL A 99 1.28 -2.05 -6.20
N PHE A 100 1.23 -2.16 -7.52
CA PHE A 100 0.41 -3.12 -8.24
C PHE A 100 1.27 -4.16 -8.95
N GLN A 101 0.68 -5.29 -9.28
CA GLN A 101 1.30 -6.36 -10.07
C GLN A 101 1.74 -5.86 -11.46
N PHE A 102 0.90 -5.06 -12.13
CA PHE A 102 1.25 -4.31 -13.32
C PHE A 102 1.69 -2.93 -12.85
N HIS A 103 2.93 -2.58 -13.02
CA HIS A 103 3.61 -1.42 -12.44
C HIS A 103 2.89 -0.08 -12.66
N HIS A 104 2.02 0.02 -13.70
CA HIS A 104 1.27 1.21 -14.10
C HIS A 104 2.15 2.47 -14.18
N LEU A 105 3.38 2.30 -14.70
CA LEU A 105 4.23 3.43 -15.01
C LEU A 105 3.70 4.12 -16.28
N LEU A 106 3.78 5.44 -16.28
CA LEU A 106 3.41 6.23 -17.43
C LEU A 106 4.52 6.12 -18.48
N PRO A 107 4.26 5.56 -19.67
CA PRO A 107 5.29 5.20 -20.64
C PRO A 107 5.98 6.43 -21.28
N GLU A 108 5.32 7.59 -21.25
CA GLU A 108 5.87 8.85 -21.79
C GLU A 108 6.92 9.45 -20.88
N PHE A 109 6.89 9.15 -19.58
CA PHE A 109 7.75 9.71 -18.54
C PHE A 109 8.93 8.79 -18.23
N THR A 110 10.05 9.40 -17.85
CA THR A 110 11.23 8.71 -17.33
C THR A 110 10.95 8.08 -15.95
N ALA A 111 11.85 7.23 -15.45
CA ALA A 111 11.79 6.68 -14.10
C ALA A 111 11.71 7.80 -13.04
N LEU A 112 12.56 8.84 -13.18
CA LEU A 112 12.55 9.99 -12.29
C LEU A 112 11.21 10.71 -12.30
N GLU A 113 10.68 11.03 -13.47
CA GLU A 113 9.41 11.73 -13.62
C GLU A 113 8.23 10.90 -13.06
N ASN A 114 8.20 9.58 -13.32
CA ASN A 114 7.20 8.70 -12.74
C ASN A 114 7.19 8.77 -11.20
N VAL A 115 8.36 8.76 -10.57
CA VAL A 115 8.48 8.86 -9.11
C VAL A 115 8.02 10.23 -8.61
N MET A 116 8.27 11.31 -9.34
CA MET A 116 7.91 12.67 -8.94
C MET A 116 6.41 12.96 -8.97
N ILE A 117 5.63 12.28 -9.83
CA ILE A 117 4.22 12.59 -10.10
C ILE A 117 3.38 12.77 -8.82
N PRO A 118 3.36 11.87 -7.81
CA PRO A 118 2.51 12.06 -6.64
C PRO A 118 2.90 13.28 -5.80
N ALA A 119 4.19 13.64 -5.76
CA ALA A 119 4.67 14.84 -5.07
C ALA A 119 4.22 16.13 -5.79
N LEU A 120 4.22 16.12 -7.12
CA LEU A 120 3.72 17.23 -7.92
C LEU A 120 2.21 17.40 -7.80
N ILE A 121 1.45 16.29 -7.74
CA ILE A 121 0.01 16.31 -7.43
C ILE A 121 -0.25 16.91 -6.04
N ALA A 122 0.59 16.59 -5.05
CA ALA A 122 0.57 17.20 -3.72
C ALA A 122 1.04 18.68 -3.70
N ARG A 123 1.28 19.28 -4.87
CA ARG A 123 1.74 20.68 -5.06
C ARG A 123 3.08 20.98 -4.37
N ARG A 124 3.93 19.98 -4.18
CA ARG A 124 5.26 20.16 -3.63
C ARG A 124 6.18 20.87 -4.64
N ASN A 125 7.19 21.56 -4.13
CA ASN A 125 8.18 22.22 -4.98
C ASN A 125 8.89 21.20 -5.89
N ARG A 126 9.02 21.51 -7.19
CA ARG A 126 9.60 20.60 -8.20
C ARG A 126 11.04 20.19 -7.85
N GLN A 127 11.88 21.12 -7.43
CA GLN A 127 13.28 20.82 -7.09
C GLN A 127 13.39 19.92 -5.85
N GLU A 128 12.49 20.10 -4.87
CA GLU A 128 12.42 19.25 -3.70
C GLU A 128 11.93 17.84 -4.09
N ALA A 129 10.87 17.73 -4.90
CA ALA A 129 10.35 16.46 -5.40
C ALA A 129 11.42 15.71 -6.22
N GLU A 130 12.17 16.40 -7.07
CA GLU A 130 13.26 15.82 -7.86
C GLU A 130 14.39 15.28 -6.96
N ARG A 131 14.84 16.07 -5.99
CA ARG A 131 15.88 15.63 -5.04
C ARG A 131 15.45 14.38 -4.26
N GLU A 132 14.21 14.33 -3.79
CA GLU A 132 13.70 13.16 -3.05
C GLU A 132 13.50 11.96 -3.98
N ALA A 133 13.02 12.17 -5.19
CA ALA A 133 12.86 11.10 -6.17
C ALA A 133 14.23 10.48 -6.55
N LEU A 134 15.26 11.28 -6.72
CA LEU A 134 16.64 10.81 -6.93
C LEU A 134 17.15 9.99 -5.74
N ALA A 135 16.87 10.43 -4.51
CA ALA A 135 17.26 9.69 -3.30
C ALA A 135 16.55 8.33 -3.22
N LEU A 136 15.25 8.29 -3.53
CA LEU A 136 14.48 7.04 -3.58
C LEU A 136 14.97 6.10 -4.68
N LEU A 137 15.21 6.61 -5.88
CA LEU A 137 15.75 5.78 -6.98
C LEU A 137 17.14 5.23 -6.64
N LYS A 138 17.99 6.00 -5.95
CA LYS A 138 19.26 5.49 -5.44
C LYS A 138 19.07 4.39 -4.40
N MET A 139 18.13 4.53 -3.46
CA MET A 139 17.76 3.49 -2.48
C MET A 139 17.28 2.21 -3.18
N MET A 140 16.59 2.35 -4.32
CA MET A 140 16.12 1.24 -5.17
C MET A 140 17.19 0.68 -6.12
N GLU A 141 18.45 1.12 -6.00
CA GLU A 141 19.57 0.72 -6.87
C GLU A 141 19.35 1.07 -8.35
N LEU A 142 18.69 2.20 -8.61
CA LEU A 142 18.34 2.71 -9.93
C LEU A 142 18.97 4.08 -10.26
N ALA A 143 20.11 4.42 -9.62
CA ALA A 143 20.78 5.69 -9.82
C ALA A 143 21.12 5.95 -11.31
N ASP A 144 21.53 4.91 -12.04
CA ASP A 144 21.90 4.98 -13.45
C ASP A 144 20.71 4.80 -14.41
N ARG A 145 19.49 4.69 -13.89
CA ARG A 145 18.25 4.47 -14.65
C ARG A 145 17.28 5.64 -14.61
N THR A 146 17.63 6.73 -13.94
CA THR A 146 16.73 7.88 -13.67
C THR A 146 16.11 8.48 -14.93
N THR A 147 16.85 8.53 -16.04
CA THR A 147 16.41 9.07 -17.34
C THR A 147 15.79 8.05 -18.28
N HIS A 148 15.79 6.76 -17.91
CA HIS A 148 15.20 5.71 -18.73
C HIS A 148 13.67 5.73 -18.68
N LYS A 149 13.04 5.48 -19.82
CA LYS A 149 11.59 5.25 -19.90
C LYS A 149 11.25 3.80 -19.52
N PRO A 150 10.01 3.51 -19.12
CA PRO A 150 9.61 2.15 -18.73
C PRO A 150 9.96 1.07 -19.75
N SER A 151 9.85 1.36 -21.05
CA SER A 151 10.21 0.41 -22.12
C SER A 151 11.68 0.01 -22.17
N ALA A 152 12.57 0.78 -21.53
CA ALA A 152 14.00 0.52 -21.43
C ALA A 152 14.42 -0.09 -20.07
N LEU A 153 13.45 -0.44 -19.22
CA LEU A 153 13.65 -1.03 -17.91
C LEU A 153 13.17 -2.48 -17.88
N SER A 154 13.89 -3.35 -17.17
CA SER A 154 13.43 -4.71 -16.87
C SER A 154 12.18 -4.67 -15.96
N GLY A 155 11.44 -5.78 -15.87
CA GLY A 155 10.26 -5.88 -15.00
C GLY A 155 10.59 -5.58 -13.54
N GLY A 156 11.71 -6.10 -13.01
CA GLY A 156 12.16 -5.80 -11.65
C GLY A 156 12.54 -4.32 -11.45
N GLU A 157 13.20 -3.70 -12.44
CA GLU A 157 13.51 -2.25 -12.41
C GLU A 157 12.21 -1.42 -12.43
N GLN A 158 11.24 -1.77 -13.29
CA GLN A 158 9.93 -1.11 -13.32
C GLN A 158 9.21 -1.22 -11.98
N GLN A 159 9.25 -2.39 -11.32
CA GLN A 159 8.64 -2.58 -10.02
C GLN A 159 9.33 -1.73 -8.94
N ARG A 160 10.66 -1.65 -8.95
CA ARG A 160 11.39 -0.77 -8.03
C ARG A 160 11.06 0.72 -8.26
N VAL A 161 10.87 1.15 -9.51
CA VAL A 161 10.37 2.51 -9.82
C VAL A 161 8.96 2.72 -9.27
N ALA A 162 8.05 1.72 -9.41
CA ALA A 162 6.70 1.82 -8.89
C ALA A 162 6.67 1.89 -7.35
N ILE A 163 7.56 1.16 -6.66
CA ILE A 163 7.73 1.24 -5.21
C ILE A 163 8.28 2.62 -4.81
N ALA A 164 9.31 3.14 -5.50
CA ALA A 164 9.83 4.49 -5.26
C ALA A 164 8.74 5.56 -5.43
N ARG A 165 7.92 5.45 -6.48
CA ARG A 165 6.76 6.32 -6.71
C ARG A 165 5.76 6.27 -5.56
N ALA A 166 5.48 5.08 -5.04
CA ALA A 166 4.56 4.91 -3.91
C ALA A 166 5.09 5.57 -2.63
N LEU A 167 6.40 5.69 -2.46
CA LEU A 167 7.06 6.22 -1.26
C LEU A 167 7.34 7.72 -1.27
N ILE A 168 7.23 8.43 -2.42
CA ILE A 168 7.68 9.83 -2.57
C ILE A 168 7.02 10.80 -1.59
N ASN A 169 5.78 10.58 -1.23
CA ASN A 169 5.05 11.39 -0.25
C ASN A 169 5.19 10.88 1.19
N ARG A 170 6.10 9.92 1.45
CA ARG A 170 6.31 9.30 2.77
C ARG A 170 4.99 8.80 3.37
N PRO A 171 4.29 7.90 2.68
CA PRO A 171 2.97 7.45 3.12
C PRO A 171 3.03 6.75 4.47
N ALA A 172 1.97 6.88 5.27
CA ALA A 172 1.82 6.11 6.51
C ALA A 172 1.60 4.61 6.22
N LEU A 173 0.97 4.31 5.07
CA LEU A 173 0.58 2.98 4.68
C LEU A 173 1.02 2.69 3.24
N LEU A 174 1.69 1.55 3.04
CA LEU A 174 2.00 1.00 1.73
C LEU A 174 1.09 -0.21 1.48
N LEU A 175 0.37 -0.20 0.36
CA LEU A 175 -0.49 -1.29 -0.08
C LEU A 175 0.09 -1.92 -1.34
N ALA A 176 0.26 -3.23 -1.34
CA ALA A 176 0.81 -3.98 -2.46
C ALA A 176 -0.14 -5.09 -2.90
N ASP A 177 -0.55 -5.09 -4.16
CA ASP A 177 -1.37 -6.14 -4.77
C ASP A 177 -0.50 -6.97 -5.71
N GLU A 178 -0.17 -8.20 -5.30
CA GLU A 178 0.68 -9.15 -6.04
C GLU A 178 2.00 -8.52 -6.56
N PRO A 179 2.81 -7.86 -5.69
CA PRO A 179 3.89 -6.98 -6.14
C PRO A 179 5.03 -7.68 -6.88
N SER A 180 5.08 -8.99 -6.84
CA SER A 180 6.11 -9.82 -7.49
C SER A 180 5.55 -10.83 -8.49
N GLY A 181 4.23 -10.81 -8.75
CA GLY A 181 3.54 -11.84 -9.52
C GLY A 181 3.99 -11.99 -10.98
N ASN A 182 4.58 -10.96 -11.59
CA ASN A 182 5.06 -10.98 -12.97
C ASN A 182 6.60 -11.03 -13.08
N LEU A 183 7.32 -11.30 -11.99
CA LEU A 183 8.77 -11.28 -11.95
C LEU A 183 9.35 -12.69 -11.99
N ASP A 184 10.55 -12.83 -12.57
CA ASP A 184 11.36 -14.02 -12.42
C ASP A 184 11.78 -14.23 -10.95
N SER A 185 12.27 -15.43 -10.62
CA SER A 185 12.58 -15.81 -9.24
C SER A 185 13.59 -14.88 -8.56
N LYS A 186 14.62 -14.43 -9.26
CA LYS A 186 15.65 -13.55 -8.70
C LYS A 186 15.07 -12.17 -8.36
N ASN A 187 14.41 -11.53 -9.32
CA ASN A 187 13.78 -10.22 -9.11
C ASN A 187 12.66 -10.28 -8.04
N ARG A 188 11.95 -11.42 -7.96
CA ARG A 188 10.94 -11.68 -6.93
C ARG A 188 11.54 -11.60 -5.52
N ASP A 189 12.62 -12.33 -5.26
CA ASP A 189 13.27 -12.39 -3.95
C ASP A 189 13.84 -11.02 -3.55
N GLU A 190 14.37 -10.25 -4.52
CA GLU A 190 14.82 -8.88 -4.29
C GLU A 190 13.67 -7.96 -3.88
N ILE A 191 12.50 -8.05 -4.54
CA ILE A 191 11.31 -7.26 -4.18
C ILE A 191 10.76 -7.68 -2.82
N HIS A 192 10.74 -8.98 -2.51
CA HIS A 192 10.34 -9.46 -1.18
C HIS A 192 11.22 -8.84 -0.09
N SER A 193 12.53 -8.98 -0.22
CA SER A 193 13.50 -8.41 0.73
C SER A 193 13.37 -6.89 0.87
N LEU A 194 13.02 -6.20 -0.21
CA LEU A 194 12.84 -4.75 -0.21
C LEU A 194 11.71 -4.30 0.73
N PHE A 195 10.56 -4.99 0.77
CA PHE A 195 9.47 -4.62 1.68
C PHE A 195 9.88 -4.69 3.15
N PHE A 196 10.67 -5.69 3.54
CA PHE A 196 11.17 -5.82 4.91
C PHE A 196 12.24 -4.80 5.23
N ARG A 197 13.13 -4.49 4.29
CA ARG A 197 14.09 -3.39 4.42
C ARG A 197 13.40 -2.04 4.60
N LEU A 198 12.32 -1.76 3.87
CA LEU A 198 11.52 -0.54 4.06
C LEU A 198 10.89 -0.45 5.45
N ARG A 199 10.46 -1.58 6.03
CA ARG A 199 10.01 -1.62 7.42
C ARG A 199 11.14 -1.28 8.38
N GLU A 200 12.32 -1.89 8.20
CA GLU A 200 13.46 -1.72 9.10
C GLU A 200 14.07 -0.32 9.04
N GLU A 201 14.24 0.22 7.81
CA GLU A 201 14.90 1.50 7.61
C GLU A 201 13.96 2.71 7.78
N LEU A 202 12.68 2.56 7.39
CA LEU A 202 11.71 3.67 7.35
C LEU A 202 10.55 3.52 8.33
N GLY A 203 10.43 2.39 9.03
CA GLY A 203 9.27 2.09 9.86
C GLY A 203 7.97 1.93 9.05
N GLN A 204 8.07 1.55 7.76
CA GLN A 204 6.95 1.52 6.85
C GLN A 204 5.94 0.44 7.22
N THR A 205 4.68 0.82 7.45
CA THR A 205 3.56 -0.12 7.58
C THR A 205 3.14 -0.60 6.19
N THR A 206 3.04 -1.91 6.01
CA THR A 206 2.75 -2.49 4.69
C THR A 206 1.69 -3.58 4.77
N ILE A 207 0.72 -3.56 3.86
CA ILE A 207 -0.19 -4.69 3.61
C ILE A 207 0.09 -5.23 2.21
N ILE A 208 0.33 -6.54 2.13
CA ILE A 208 0.65 -7.22 0.88
C ILE A 208 -0.41 -8.29 0.61
N VAL A 209 -1.15 -8.14 -0.47
CA VAL A 209 -1.96 -9.23 -1.02
C VAL A 209 -1.06 -10.09 -1.89
N THR A 210 -1.00 -11.39 -1.62
CA THR A 210 -0.18 -12.31 -2.39
C THR A 210 -0.68 -13.75 -2.34
N HIS A 211 -0.36 -14.51 -3.37
CA HIS A 211 -0.46 -15.98 -3.38
C HIS A 211 0.90 -16.66 -3.19
N ASP A 212 1.99 -15.88 -3.09
CA ASP A 212 3.33 -16.39 -2.83
C ASP A 212 3.50 -16.71 -1.33
N GLU A 213 3.61 -18.00 -1.01
CA GLU A 213 3.77 -18.47 0.37
C GLU A 213 5.10 -18.04 0.98
N GLY A 214 6.15 -17.87 0.17
CA GLY A 214 7.46 -17.37 0.63
C GLY A 214 7.32 -15.95 1.18
N LEU A 215 6.73 -15.04 0.40
CA LEU A 215 6.47 -13.66 0.83
C LEU A 215 5.53 -13.63 2.03
N ALA A 216 4.45 -14.43 1.99
CA ALA A 216 3.47 -14.47 3.06
C ALA A 216 4.07 -14.94 4.40
N SER A 217 5.02 -15.87 4.37
CA SER A 217 5.67 -16.40 5.59
C SER A 217 6.70 -15.44 6.20
N MET A 218 7.22 -14.48 5.43
CA MET A 218 8.13 -13.45 5.92
C MET A 218 7.40 -12.33 6.68
N ALA A 219 6.09 -12.14 6.45
CA ALA A 219 5.31 -11.09 7.10
C ALA A 219 5.18 -11.32 8.61
N ASP A 220 5.03 -10.22 9.37
CA ASP A 220 4.83 -10.29 10.82
C ASP A 220 3.52 -11.02 11.18
N ARG A 221 2.53 -10.91 10.28
CA ARG A 221 1.23 -11.58 10.42
C ARG A 221 0.64 -11.94 9.07
N LYS A 222 0.11 -13.15 8.98
CA LYS A 222 -0.62 -13.67 7.83
C LYS A 222 -2.12 -13.67 8.14
N ILE A 223 -2.91 -13.04 7.27
CA ILE A 223 -4.38 -13.04 7.29
C ILE A 223 -4.86 -13.94 6.15
N ILE A 224 -5.74 -14.87 6.47
CA ILE A 224 -6.32 -15.78 5.47
C ILE A 224 -7.73 -15.31 5.15
N MET A 225 -8.01 -15.08 3.87
CA MET A 225 -9.35 -14.76 3.39
C MET A 225 -9.93 -15.91 2.60
N ARG A 226 -11.21 -16.21 2.85
CA ARG A 226 -12.00 -17.19 2.09
C ARG A 226 -13.44 -16.70 1.98
N ASP A 227 -14.02 -16.75 0.77
CA ASP A 227 -15.42 -16.45 0.48
C ASP A 227 -15.94 -15.12 1.05
N GLY A 228 -15.05 -14.10 1.11
CA GLY A 228 -15.37 -12.75 1.59
C GLY A 228 -15.17 -12.53 3.09
N GLU A 229 -14.63 -13.50 3.82
CA GLU A 229 -14.39 -13.45 5.27
C GLU A 229 -12.92 -13.67 5.62
N ILE A 230 -12.50 -13.22 6.80
CA ILE A 230 -11.22 -13.58 7.43
C ILE A 230 -11.43 -14.82 8.30
N ILE A 231 -10.53 -15.83 8.15
CA ILE A 231 -10.62 -17.11 8.87
C ILE A 231 -9.36 -17.38 9.69
#